data_bd13bf9268545df24662b02f4870015e
#
_entry.id   bd13bf9268545df24662b02f4870015e
#
_cell.length_a   1.000
_cell.length_b   1.000
_cell.length_c   1.000
_cell.angle_alpha   90.00
_cell.angle_beta   90.00
_cell.angle_gamma   90.00
#
_symmetry.space_group_name_H-M   'P 1'
#
loop_
_entity.id
_entity.type
_entity.pdbx_description
1 polymer ?
#
loop_
_entity_poly.entity_id
_entity_poly.type
_entity_poly.pdbx_seq_one_letter_code
_entity_poly.pdbx_strand_id
1 'polypeptide(L)'
;MDNSSTNRVRHVRWGTVVTFIGAMVAYLIGSGFATGQESMQYFSVHGAGGAAGALIITLILYCYFSAVALRDGRNLRLKSANRIFDYYCGKHIGGFFAIFAPAFFFCMYAVMLSGAGAALNEHLGWNRQVGIFAMAIAALATVTLGLNGLVAIVSRLGPIIVALALIVGAAGIAMNPQGIAESADVLPAIEVLKAAPNWAVSGFIFPALGILMLVPFLAGIGRNAKNDTEAAVSGVAGAIAFVAAVAIVAFGLLANIGDVYDKQIPMLWVAQQMFAGSGVIFTVVLFAGIYTTAVPLLWVAINRVEPEDTS
;
A
#
# COMPACT_ATOMS: atom_id res chain seq x y z
N MET A 1 -36.91 -6.45 37.62
CA MET A 1 -35.55 -6.18 37.12
C MET A 1 -35.47 -6.74 35.73
N ASP A 2 -35.57 -5.86 34.75
CA ASP A 2 -35.78 -6.20 33.34
C ASP A 2 -34.40 -6.55 32.69
N ASN A 3 -34.28 -7.80 32.27
CA ASN A 3 -33.07 -8.39 31.72
C ASN A 3 -33.04 -8.27 30.19
N SER A 4 -33.69 -7.22 29.64
CA SER A 4 -33.87 -7.01 28.18
C SER A 4 -32.75 -6.19 27.50
N SER A 5 -31.66 -5.81 28.23
CA SER A 5 -30.66 -4.90 27.69
C SER A 5 -29.40 -5.54 27.07
N THR A 6 -29.30 -6.88 27.02
CA THR A 6 -28.04 -7.57 26.65
C THR A 6 -28.03 -8.26 25.28
N ASN A 7 -29.08 -8.17 24.48
CA ASN A 7 -29.11 -8.86 23.19
C ASN A 7 -29.44 -7.95 22.01
N ARG A 8 -28.84 -6.74 21.95
CA ARG A 8 -28.71 -6.06 20.66
C ARG A 8 -27.65 -6.81 19.86
N VAL A 9 -28.09 -7.81 19.09
CA VAL A 9 -27.29 -8.43 18.04
C VAL A 9 -26.57 -7.32 17.28
N ARG A 10 -25.25 -7.29 17.39
CA ARG A 10 -24.38 -6.30 16.75
C ARG A 10 -24.38 -6.58 15.24
N HIS A 11 -25.42 -6.14 14.54
CA HIS A 11 -25.54 -6.33 13.10
C HIS A 11 -24.40 -5.61 12.38
N VAL A 12 -23.44 -6.38 11.90
CA VAL A 12 -22.35 -5.94 11.03
C VAL A 12 -22.93 -5.82 9.61
N ARG A 13 -22.77 -4.65 8.99
CA ARG A 13 -23.14 -4.44 7.59
C ARG A 13 -22.00 -4.92 6.69
N TRP A 14 -22.10 -6.13 6.17
CA TRP A 14 -21.06 -6.73 5.34
C TRP A 14 -20.68 -5.88 4.10
N GLY A 15 -21.64 -5.15 3.52
CA GLY A 15 -21.35 -4.20 2.44
C GLY A 15 -20.37 -3.10 2.88
N THR A 16 -20.53 -2.55 4.10
CA THR A 16 -19.59 -1.57 4.66
C THR A 16 -18.22 -2.19 4.94
N VAL A 17 -18.19 -3.44 5.46
CA VAL A 17 -16.94 -4.18 5.70
C VAL A 17 -16.15 -4.34 4.39
N VAL A 18 -16.80 -4.82 3.33
CA VAL A 18 -16.17 -4.97 2.00
C VAL A 18 -15.67 -3.63 1.46
N THR A 19 -16.44 -2.55 1.63
CA THR A 19 -16.02 -1.22 1.22
C THR A 19 -14.78 -0.76 1.98
N PHE A 20 -14.72 -0.99 3.29
CA PHE A 20 -13.54 -0.62 4.10
C PHE A 20 -12.32 -1.46 3.77
N ILE A 21 -12.48 -2.77 3.54
CA ILE A 21 -11.40 -3.64 3.04
C ILE A 21 -10.85 -3.09 1.73
N GLY A 22 -11.71 -2.84 0.76
CA GLY A 22 -11.31 -2.31 -0.55
C GLY A 22 -10.61 -0.96 -0.44
N ALA A 23 -11.12 -0.06 0.38
CA ALA A 23 -10.52 1.26 0.62
C ALA A 23 -9.13 1.15 1.26
N MET A 24 -8.97 0.30 2.28
CA MET A 24 -7.70 0.07 2.96
C MET A 24 -6.65 -0.54 2.02
N VAL A 25 -7.03 -1.60 1.28
CA VAL A 25 -6.14 -2.29 0.35
C VAL A 25 -5.72 -1.35 -0.77
N ALA A 26 -6.67 -0.62 -1.38
CA ALA A 26 -6.37 0.35 -2.43
C ALA A 26 -5.48 1.51 -1.95
N TYR A 27 -5.63 1.94 -0.69
CA TYR A 27 -4.82 2.99 -0.11
C TYR A 27 -3.36 2.57 0.13
N LEU A 28 -3.14 1.32 0.56
CA LEU A 28 -1.81 0.79 0.87
C LEU A 28 -1.06 0.30 -0.38
N ILE A 29 -1.78 -0.06 -1.44
CA ILE A 29 -1.15 -0.54 -2.68
C ILE A 29 -0.70 0.66 -3.53
N GLY A 30 0.57 1.00 -3.35
CA GLY A 30 1.26 2.03 -4.11
C GLY A 30 2.18 1.45 -5.19
N SER A 31 3.01 2.32 -5.78
CA SER A 31 3.99 1.93 -6.81
C SER A 31 5.02 0.94 -6.30
N GLY A 32 5.48 1.08 -5.05
CA GLY A 32 6.46 0.17 -4.46
C GLY A 32 5.96 -1.27 -4.40
N PHE A 33 4.68 -1.46 -4.04
CA PHE A 33 4.02 -2.75 -4.11
C PHE A 33 3.83 -3.22 -5.57
N ALA A 34 3.34 -2.34 -6.43
CA ALA A 34 3.02 -2.68 -7.83
C ALA A 34 4.28 -3.01 -8.64
N THR A 35 5.41 -2.38 -8.38
CA THR A 35 6.72 -2.73 -8.97
C THR A 35 7.31 -4.03 -8.42
N GLY A 36 6.91 -4.41 -7.20
CA GLY A 36 7.46 -5.52 -6.43
C GLY A 36 8.69 -5.16 -5.59
N GLN A 37 9.24 -3.96 -5.73
CA GLN A 37 10.45 -3.55 -5.01
C GLN A 37 10.29 -3.62 -3.49
N GLU A 38 9.21 -3.08 -2.95
CA GLU A 38 8.95 -3.15 -1.52
C GLU A 38 8.81 -4.59 -1.04
N SER A 39 8.02 -5.41 -1.75
CA SER A 39 7.82 -6.81 -1.39
C SER A 39 9.13 -7.59 -1.45
N MET A 40 10.00 -7.31 -2.42
CA MET A 40 11.29 -7.95 -2.54
C MET A 40 12.23 -7.54 -1.40
N GLN A 41 12.43 -6.22 -1.18
CA GLN A 41 13.42 -5.70 -0.24
C GLN A 41 13.07 -5.92 1.24
N TYR A 42 11.77 -5.94 1.58
CA TYR A 42 11.32 -6.17 2.95
C TYR A 42 11.07 -7.64 3.26
N PHE A 43 10.75 -8.48 2.29
CA PHE A 43 10.35 -9.86 2.55
C PHE A 43 11.19 -10.90 1.78
N SER A 44 11.17 -10.90 0.44
CA SER A 44 11.77 -11.97 -0.37
C SER A 44 13.26 -12.17 -0.09
N VAL A 45 14.01 -11.09 0.12
CA VAL A 45 15.48 -11.11 0.40
C VAL A 45 15.87 -11.82 1.71
N HIS A 46 14.91 -12.15 2.55
CA HIS A 46 15.13 -12.87 3.80
C HIS A 46 14.89 -14.38 3.67
N GLY A 47 14.63 -14.88 2.45
CA GLY A 47 14.28 -16.28 2.21
C GLY A 47 12.89 -16.64 2.73
N ALA A 48 12.46 -17.87 2.49
CA ALA A 48 11.08 -18.29 2.78
C ALA A 48 10.70 -18.15 4.27
N GLY A 49 11.56 -18.61 5.18
CA GLY A 49 11.32 -18.54 6.62
C GLY A 49 11.35 -17.10 7.15
N GLY A 50 12.30 -16.29 6.68
CA GLY A 50 12.40 -14.88 7.07
C GLY A 50 11.24 -14.04 6.52
N ALA A 51 10.83 -14.26 5.27
CA ALA A 51 9.67 -13.63 4.67
C ALA A 51 8.38 -13.96 5.46
N ALA A 52 8.14 -15.23 5.77
CA ALA A 52 6.99 -15.65 6.58
C ALA A 52 7.00 -15.00 7.98
N GLY A 53 8.15 -14.98 8.66
CA GLY A 53 8.29 -14.32 9.97
C GLY A 53 8.00 -12.82 9.92
N ALA A 54 8.56 -12.11 8.93
CA ALA A 54 8.31 -10.69 8.72
C ALA A 54 6.82 -10.40 8.41
N LEU A 55 6.19 -11.21 7.56
CA LEU A 55 4.76 -11.11 7.23
C LEU A 55 3.85 -11.33 8.45
N ILE A 56 4.19 -12.26 9.35
CA ILE A 56 3.43 -12.48 10.58
C ILE A 56 3.48 -11.24 11.49
N ILE A 57 4.68 -10.67 11.71
CA ILE A 57 4.81 -9.43 12.50
C ILE A 57 4.01 -8.31 11.85
N THR A 58 4.17 -8.13 10.55
CA THR A 58 3.43 -7.14 9.75
C THR A 58 1.92 -7.31 9.90
N LEU A 59 1.41 -8.55 9.81
CA LEU A 59 -0.01 -8.86 9.96
C LEU A 59 -0.54 -8.46 11.35
N ILE A 60 0.17 -8.84 12.40
CA ILE A 60 -0.23 -8.52 13.78
C ILE A 60 -0.34 -7.00 13.96
N LEU A 61 0.65 -6.25 13.50
CA LEU A 61 0.67 -4.80 13.62
C LEU A 61 -0.44 -4.14 12.80
N TYR A 62 -0.64 -4.52 11.54
CA TYR A 62 -1.73 -3.99 10.74
C TYR A 62 -3.11 -4.34 11.30
N CYS A 63 -3.32 -5.57 11.78
CA CYS A 63 -4.58 -5.96 12.42
C CYS A 63 -4.89 -5.09 13.63
N TYR A 64 -3.91 -4.88 14.50
CA TYR A 64 -4.08 -4.07 15.70
C TYR A 64 -4.37 -2.60 15.36
N PHE A 65 -3.48 -1.96 14.62
CA PHE A 65 -3.60 -0.53 14.34
C PHE A 65 -4.79 -0.18 13.47
N SER A 66 -5.15 -1.04 12.50
CA SER A 66 -6.31 -0.80 11.64
C SER A 66 -7.63 -0.94 12.41
N ALA A 67 -7.75 -1.94 13.28
CA ALA A 67 -8.94 -2.12 14.12
C ALA A 67 -9.12 -0.93 15.08
N VAL A 68 -8.03 -0.49 15.72
CA VAL A 68 -8.04 0.65 16.65
C VAL A 68 -8.36 1.95 15.90
N ALA A 69 -7.68 2.23 14.79
CA ALA A 69 -7.87 3.47 14.05
C ALA A 69 -9.29 3.65 13.50
N LEU A 70 -9.90 2.57 12.95
CA LEU A 70 -11.29 2.61 12.49
C LEU A 70 -12.28 2.81 13.65
N ARG A 71 -12.07 2.12 14.77
CA ARG A 71 -12.90 2.24 15.97
C ARG A 71 -12.82 3.62 16.58
N ASP A 72 -11.61 4.18 16.74
CA ASP A 72 -11.39 5.49 17.29
C ASP A 72 -11.90 6.59 16.34
N GLY A 73 -11.74 6.42 15.03
CA GLY A 73 -12.33 7.30 14.03
C GLY A 73 -13.86 7.38 14.13
N ARG A 74 -14.51 6.23 14.39
CA ARG A 74 -15.95 6.18 14.65
C ARG A 74 -16.35 6.91 15.94
N ASN A 75 -15.58 6.70 17.02
CA ASN A 75 -15.94 7.19 18.35
C ASN A 75 -15.62 8.67 18.53
N LEU A 76 -14.46 9.10 18.03
CA LEU A 76 -13.98 10.48 18.20
C LEU A 76 -14.60 11.46 17.19
N ARG A 77 -14.99 11.00 16.00
CA ARG A 77 -15.57 11.82 14.92
C ARG A 77 -14.81 13.13 14.69
N LEU A 78 -13.49 13.05 14.65
CA LEU A 78 -12.60 14.20 14.56
C LEU A 78 -12.93 15.08 13.34
N LYS A 79 -12.95 16.40 13.48
CA LYS A 79 -13.18 17.35 12.38
C LYS A 79 -12.13 17.19 11.28
N SER A 80 -10.88 16.92 11.66
CA SER A 80 -9.78 16.60 10.74
C SER A 80 -9.18 15.25 11.12
N ALA A 81 -9.01 14.36 10.16
CA ALA A 81 -8.45 13.03 10.36
C ALA A 81 -7.02 13.05 10.95
N ASN A 82 -6.23 14.07 10.61
CA ASN A 82 -4.86 14.21 11.10
C ASN A 82 -4.78 14.54 12.62
N ARG A 83 -5.87 15.02 13.23
CA ARG A 83 -5.92 15.23 14.69
C ARG A 83 -5.89 13.93 15.48
N ILE A 84 -5.97 12.79 14.81
CA ILE A 84 -5.78 11.49 15.45
C ILE A 84 -4.39 11.35 16.08
N PHE A 85 -3.38 11.99 15.50
CA PHE A 85 -2.03 12.01 16.09
C PHE A 85 -1.97 12.83 17.39
N ASP A 86 -2.75 13.90 17.50
CA ASP A 86 -2.87 14.66 18.78
C ASP A 86 -3.47 13.79 19.88
N TYR A 87 -4.44 12.93 19.51
CA TYR A 87 -5.08 11.99 20.41
C TYR A 87 -4.14 10.89 20.92
N TYR A 88 -3.36 10.26 19.99
CA TYR A 88 -2.48 9.15 20.35
C TYR A 88 -1.15 9.59 20.97
N CYS A 89 -0.59 10.68 20.49
CA CYS A 89 0.78 11.10 20.83
C CYS A 89 0.82 12.38 21.68
N GLY A 90 -0.33 12.97 21.97
CA GLY A 90 -0.42 14.26 22.66
C GLY A 90 -0.06 15.45 21.78
N LYS A 91 -0.36 16.67 22.24
CA LYS A 91 -0.28 17.89 21.46
C LYS A 91 1.12 18.20 20.86
N HIS A 92 2.19 17.88 21.58
CA HIS A 92 3.55 18.20 21.12
C HIS A 92 4.01 17.28 19.99
N ILE A 93 3.88 15.96 20.16
CA ILE A 93 4.26 14.98 19.15
C ILE A 93 3.25 14.99 17.99
N GLY A 94 1.96 15.19 18.27
CA GLY A 94 0.94 15.38 17.25
C GLY A 94 1.23 16.59 16.37
N GLY A 95 1.67 17.71 16.97
CA GLY A 95 2.13 18.89 16.24
C GLY A 95 3.34 18.61 15.32
N PHE A 96 4.28 17.78 15.77
CA PHE A 96 5.38 17.32 14.90
C PHE A 96 4.85 16.54 13.68
N PHE A 97 3.95 15.58 13.89
CA PHE A 97 3.34 14.83 12.77
C PHE A 97 2.52 15.71 11.84
N ALA A 98 1.95 16.78 12.34
CA ALA A 98 1.22 17.75 11.52
C ALA A 98 2.11 18.41 10.46
N ILE A 99 3.41 18.57 10.73
CA ILE A 99 4.40 19.13 9.79
C ILE A 99 5.13 18.02 9.03
N PHE A 100 5.52 16.96 9.74
CA PHE A 100 6.28 15.84 9.18
C PHE A 100 5.50 15.08 8.09
N ALA A 101 4.21 14.79 8.31
CA ALA A 101 3.45 13.97 7.37
C ALA A 101 3.33 14.60 5.97
N PRO A 102 3.02 15.89 5.77
CA PRO A 102 3.05 16.51 4.44
C PRO A 102 4.42 16.49 3.76
N ALA A 103 5.49 16.75 4.52
CA ALA A 103 6.85 16.68 3.99
C ALA A 103 7.21 15.25 3.56
N PHE A 104 6.84 14.26 4.37
CA PHE A 104 7.01 12.85 4.04
C PHE A 104 6.21 12.45 2.79
N PHE A 105 4.96 12.87 2.66
CA PHE A 105 4.14 12.60 1.47
C PHE A 105 4.71 13.24 0.21
N PHE A 106 5.31 14.42 0.32
CA PHE A 106 6.00 15.04 -0.81
C PHE A 106 7.25 14.25 -1.23
N CYS A 107 8.03 13.75 -0.27
CA CYS A 107 9.15 12.84 -0.57
C CYS A 107 8.66 11.53 -1.23
N MET A 108 7.57 10.95 -0.74
CA MET A 108 6.95 9.76 -1.35
C MET A 108 6.44 10.06 -2.77
N TYR A 109 5.89 11.24 -3.03
CA TYR A 109 5.52 11.67 -4.37
C TYR A 109 6.73 11.67 -5.33
N ALA A 110 7.88 12.17 -4.89
CA ALA A 110 9.10 12.13 -5.69
C ALA A 110 9.54 10.68 -6.01
N VAL A 111 9.38 9.75 -5.06
CA VAL A 111 9.61 8.32 -5.30
C VAL A 111 8.65 7.76 -6.36
N MET A 112 7.37 8.15 -6.32
CA MET A 112 6.39 7.75 -7.34
C MET A 112 6.79 8.22 -8.74
N LEU A 113 7.24 9.47 -8.88
CA LEU A 113 7.74 10.00 -10.17
C LEU A 113 8.94 9.19 -10.68
N SER A 114 9.87 8.85 -9.80
CA SER A 114 11.02 8.00 -10.13
C SER A 114 10.57 6.62 -10.62
N GLY A 115 9.59 6.00 -9.98
CA GLY A 115 8.99 4.73 -10.39
C GLY A 115 8.35 4.79 -11.79
N ALA A 116 7.64 5.88 -12.11
CA ALA A 116 7.07 6.09 -13.44
C ALA A 116 8.16 6.19 -14.54
N GLY A 117 9.26 6.89 -14.22
CA GLY A 117 10.43 6.95 -15.10
C GLY A 117 11.06 5.58 -15.33
N ALA A 118 11.22 4.79 -14.26
CA ALA A 118 11.76 3.44 -14.33
C ALA A 118 10.88 2.51 -15.18
N ALA A 119 9.54 2.59 -15.02
CA ALA A 119 8.60 1.76 -15.78
C ALA A 119 8.70 1.95 -17.28
N LEU A 120 8.78 3.19 -17.76
CA LEU A 120 8.94 3.48 -19.20
C LEU A 120 10.34 3.12 -19.70
N ASN A 121 11.38 3.34 -18.90
CA ASN A 121 12.74 3.02 -19.29
C ASN A 121 12.95 1.50 -19.40
N GLU A 122 12.52 0.72 -18.41
CA GLU A 122 12.79 -0.71 -18.37
C GLU A 122 12.01 -1.49 -19.44
N HIS A 123 10.79 -1.07 -19.76
CA HIS A 123 9.97 -1.77 -20.75
C HIS A 123 10.14 -1.25 -22.17
N LEU A 124 10.17 0.09 -22.35
CA LEU A 124 10.17 0.73 -23.67
C LEU A 124 11.54 1.24 -24.08
N GLY A 125 12.54 1.21 -23.20
CA GLY A 125 13.87 1.80 -23.46
C GLY A 125 13.86 3.32 -23.55
N TRP A 126 12.76 3.99 -23.17
CA TRP A 126 12.65 5.44 -23.24
C TRP A 126 13.49 6.13 -22.18
N ASN A 127 13.85 7.39 -22.44
CA ASN A 127 14.54 8.18 -21.43
C ASN A 127 13.67 8.27 -20.15
N ARG A 128 14.26 7.93 -19.01
CA ARG A 128 13.61 7.96 -17.69
C ARG A 128 12.92 9.29 -17.38
N GLN A 129 13.49 10.40 -17.84
CA GLN A 129 12.94 11.75 -17.65
C GLN A 129 11.56 11.90 -18.29
N VAL A 130 11.29 11.23 -19.42
CA VAL A 130 9.98 11.28 -20.09
C VAL A 130 8.89 10.76 -19.18
N GLY A 131 9.10 9.62 -18.52
CA GLY A 131 8.13 9.06 -17.56
C GLY A 131 7.94 9.94 -16.34
N ILE A 132 9.01 10.50 -15.81
CA ILE A 132 8.98 11.42 -14.66
C ILE A 132 8.12 12.65 -15.00
N PHE A 133 8.43 13.36 -16.10
CA PHE A 133 7.69 14.56 -16.47
C PHE A 133 6.25 14.27 -16.88
N ALA A 134 6.00 13.19 -17.63
CA ALA A 134 4.64 12.78 -18.00
C ALA A 134 3.78 12.54 -16.76
N MET A 135 4.31 11.82 -15.77
CA MET A 135 3.61 11.55 -14.51
C MET A 135 3.40 12.83 -13.69
N ALA A 136 4.42 13.70 -13.60
CA ALA A 136 4.33 14.95 -12.86
C ALA A 136 3.24 15.86 -13.45
N ILE A 137 3.20 16.01 -14.78
CA ILE A 137 2.18 16.83 -15.48
C ILE A 137 0.80 16.22 -15.29
N ALA A 138 0.64 14.90 -15.46
CA ALA A 138 -0.63 14.22 -15.27
C ALA A 138 -1.16 14.36 -13.84
N ALA A 139 -0.29 14.18 -12.85
CA ALA A 139 -0.66 14.35 -11.44
C ALA A 139 -1.06 15.79 -11.12
N LEU A 140 -0.28 16.78 -11.58
CA LEU A 140 -0.57 18.19 -11.37
C LEU A 140 -1.91 18.59 -12.04
N ALA A 141 -2.12 18.20 -13.29
CA ALA A 141 -3.37 18.46 -14.00
C ALA A 141 -4.58 17.86 -13.27
N THR A 142 -4.44 16.70 -12.66
CA THR A 142 -5.55 16.06 -11.92
C THR A 142 -5.83 16.75 -10.58
N VAL A 143 -4.79 17.19 -9.90
CA VAL A 143 -4.96 17.92 -8.63
C VAL A 143 -5.74 19.24 -8.85
N THR A 144 -5.58 19.89 -9.99
CA THR A 144 -6.36 21.09 -10.34
C THR A 144 -7.86 20.82 -10.57
N LEU A 145 -8.26 19.55 -10.78
CA LEU A 145 -9.69 19.17 -10.89
C LEU A 145 -10.37 19.03 -9.51
N GLY A 146 -9.63 19.20 -8.43
CA GLY A 146 -10.12 19.10 -7.07
C GLY A 146 -10.37 17.66 -6.59
N LEU A 147 -10.77 17.53 -5.32
CA LEU A 147 -10.92 16.26 -4.62
C LEU A 147 -11.91 15.29 -5.30
N ASN A 148 -13.02 15.78 -5.82
CA ASN A 148 -14.04 14.92 -6.43
C ASN A 148 -13.56 14.25 -7.72
N GLY A 149 -12.81 14.97 -8.55
CA GLY A 149 -12.18 14.42 -9.76
C GLY A 149 -11.14 13.36 -9.44
N LEU A 150 -10.31 13.65 -8.45
CA LEU A 150 -9.29 12.73 -7.93
C LEU A 150 -9.90 11.41 -7.46
N VAL A 151 -10.88 11.46 -6.55
CA VAL A 151 -11.53 10.27 -5.99
C VAL A 151 -12.20 9.43 -7.09
N ALA A 152 -12.87 10.06 -8.05
CA ALA A 152 -13.53 9.35 -9.15
C ALA A 152 -12.58 8.53 -10.02
N ILE A 153 -11.36 9.01 -10.25
CA ILE A 153 -10.34 8.33 -11.06
C ILE A 153 -9.66 7.22 -10.25
N VAL A 154 -9.18 7.54 -9.05
CA VAL A 154 -8.41 6.62 -8.20
C VAL A 154 -9.22 5.39 -7.80
N SER A 155 -10.51 5.59 -7.45
CA SER A 155 -11.38 4.48 -7.01
C SER A 155 -11.66 3.44 -8.10
N ARG A 156 -11.59 3.83 -9.37
CA ARG A 156 -11.84 2.91 -10.50
C ARG A 156 -10.61 2.09 -10.88
N LEU A 157 -9.42 2.67 -10.76
CA LEU A 157 -8.18 2.02 -11.16
C LEU A 157 -7.62 1.09 -10.07
N GLY A 158 -7.82 1.41 -8.80
CA GLY A 158 -7.27 0.64 -7.68
C GLY A 158 -7.53 -0.87 -7.73
N PRO A 159 -8.79 -1.35 -7.88
CA PRO A 159 -9.08 -2.78 -7.96
C PRO A 159 -8.38 -3.51 -9.11
N ILE A 160 -8.20 -2.84 -10.26
CA ILE A 160 -7.53 -3.42 -11.44
C ILE A 160 -6.04 -3.64 -11.13
N ILE A 161 -5.40 -2.67 -10.49
CA ILE A 161 -3.98 -2.74 -10.12
C ILE A 161 -3.74 -3.87 -9.13
N VAL A 162 -4.60 -3.96 -8.10
CA VAL A 162 -4.54 -5.02 -7.09
C VAL A 162 -4.68 -6.39 -7.74
N ALA A 163 -5.71 -6.56 -8.59
CA ALA A 163 -5.96 -7.83 -9.28
C ALA A 163 -4.77 -8.24 -10.16
N LEU A 164 -4.20 -7.29 -10.91
CA LEU A 164 -3.03 -7.59 -11.76
C LEU A 164 -1.81 -7.99 -10.92
N ALA A 165 -1.51 -7.27 -9.84
CA ALA A 165 -0.39 -7.60 -8.96
C ALA A 165 -0.54 -9.00 -8.35
N LEU A 166 -1.76 -9.37 -7.92
CA LEU A 166 -2.05 -10.70 -7.41
C LEU A 166 -1.89 -11.79 -8.49
N ILE A 167 -2.38 -11.53 -9.71
CA ILE A 167 -2.25 -12.47 -10.84
C ILE A 167 -0.79 -12.69 -11.16
N VAL A 168 0.01 -11.64 -11.29
CA VAL A 168 1.44 -11.74 -11.61
C VAL A 168 2.22 -12.39 -10.46
N GLY A 169 1.94 -12.04 -9.20
CA GLY A 169 2.57 -12.69 -8.05
C GLY A 169 2.26 -14.19 -7.97
N ALA A 170 0.99 -14.56 -8.16
CA ALA A 170 0.58 -15.97 -8.20
C ALA A 170 1.19 -16.72 -9.40
N ALA A 171 1.27 -16.08 -10.56
CA ALA A 171 1.96 -16.65 -11.72
C ALA A 171 3.44 -16.90 -11.43
N GLY A 172 4.13 -15.98 -10.75
CA GLY A 172 5.52 -16.17 -10.34
C GLY A 172 5.72 -17.41 -9.46
N ILE A 173 4.80 -17.69 -8.53
CA ILE A 173 4.82 -18.92 -7.74
C ILE A 173 4.57 -20.14 -8.64
N ALA A 174 3.57 -20.07 -9.53
CA ALA A 174 3.16 -21.19 -10.37
C ALA A 174 4.22 -21.57 -11.42
N MET A 175 4.97 -20.61 -11.94
CA MET A 175 6.03 -20.83 -12.94
C MET A 175 7.25 -21.52 -12.33
N ASN A 176 7.62 -21.20 -11.10
CA ASN A 176 8.78 -21.78 -10.42
C ASN A 176 8.49 -22.10 -8.94
N PRO A 177 7.63 -23.06 -8.63
CA PRO A 177 7.28 -23.38 -7.23
C PRO A 177 8.48 -23.91 -6.42
N GLN A 178 9.45 -24.57 -7.07
CA GLN A 178 10.66 -25.10 -6.43
C GLN A 178 11.64 -23.97 -6.07
N GLY A 179 11.64 -22.87 -6.80
CA GLY A 179 12.51 -21.73 -6.57
C GLY A 179 12.35 -21.10 -5.17
N ILE A 180 11.19 -21.30 -4.52
CA ILE A 180 11.02 -20.89 -3.12
C ILE A 180 11.98 -21.65 -2.19
N ALA A 181 12.15 -22.95 -2.38
CA ALA A 181 13.10 -23.75 -1.62
C ALA A 181 14.55 -23.46 -2.03
N GLU A 182 14.79 -23.39 -3.34
CA GLU A 182 16.10 -23.10 -3.94
C GLU A 182 16.62 -21.70 -3.59
N SER A 183 15.74 -20.77 -3.22
CA SER A 183 16.13 -19.43 -2.78
C SER A 183 17.12 -19.41 -1.62
N ALA A 184 17.16 -20.48 -0.79
CA ALA A 184 18.09 -20.61 0.30
C ALA A 184 19.55 -20.74 -0.18
N ASP A 185 19.77 -21.34 -1.34
CA ASP A 185 21.08 -21.50 -1.95
C ASP A 185 21.45 -20.30 -2.84
N VAL A 186 20.45 -19.67 -3.46
CA VAL A 186 20.64 -18.52 -4.37
C VAL A 186 20.97 -17.23 -3.61
N LEU A 187 20.23 -16.92 -2.54
CA LEU A 187 20.35 -15.66 -1.81
C LEU A 187 21.76 -15.36 -1.27
N PRO A 188 22.55 -16.34 -0.75
CA PRO A 188 23.92 -16.08 -0.33
C PRO A 188 24.89 -15.74 -1.45
N ALA A 189 24.57 -16.12 -2.69
CA ALA A 189 25.41 -15.93 -3.88
C ALA A 189 25.17 -14.60 -4.62
N ILE A 190 24.14 -13.84 -4.24
CA ILE A 190 23.75 -12.61 -4.91
C ILE A 190 23.76 -11.41 -3.94
N GLU A 191 24.12 -10.23 -4.44
CA GLU A 191 23.99 -8.98 -3.69
C GLU A 191 22.61 -8.39 -3.91
N VAL A 192 21.77 -8.48 -2.87
CA VAL A 192 20.40 -7.96 -2.92
C VAL A 192 20.28 -6.75 -1.99
N LEU A 193 19.64 -5.70 -2.47
CA LEU A 193 19.31 -4.54 -1.63
C LEU A 193 18.28 -4.95 -0.57
N LYS A 194 18.66 -4.84 0.70
CA LYS A 194 17.80 -5.15 1.85
C LYS A 194 17.34 -3.86 2.52
N ALA A 195 16.04 -3.72 2.73
CA ALA A 195 15.47 -2.57 3.43
C ALA A 195 15.76 -2.61 4.95
N ALA A 196 16.11 -3.79 5.49
CA ALA A 196 16.42 -3.99 6.91
C ALA A 196 17.50 -5.07 7.08
N PRO A 197 18.27 -5.04 8.18
CA PRO A 197 19.38 -5.97 8.40
C PRO A 197 18.91 -7.41 8.60
N ASN A 198 17.69 -7.61 9.07
CA ASN A 198 17.10 -8.94 9.26
C ASN A 198 15.57 -8.89 9.13
N TRP A 199 14.97 -10.07 8.98
CA TRP A 199 13.53 -10.24 8.75
C TRP A 199 12.66 -9.67 9.89
N ALA A 200 13.09 -9.76 11.14
CA ALA A 200 12.30 -9.27 12.27
C ALA A 200 12.21 -7.74 12.23
N VAL A 201 13.34 -7.06 12.02
CA VAL A 201 13.38 -5.60 11.85
C VAL A 201 12.54 -5.18 10.63
N SER A 202 12.63 -5.94 9.53
CA SER A 202 11.82 -5.71 8.33
C SER A 202 10.32 -5.76 8.63
N GLY A 203 9.89 -6.77 9.40
CA GLY A 203 8.50 -6.94 9.83
C GLY A 203 7.97 -5.79 10.70
N PHE A 204 8.84 -5.02 11.36
CA PHE A 204 8.46 -3.82 12.11
C PHE A 204 8.51 -2.55 11.25
N ILE A 205 9.56 -2.37 10.44
CA ILE A 205 9.76 -1.13 9.66
C ILE A 205 8.72 -1.01 8.55
N PHE A 206 8.44 -2.09 7.82
CA PHE A 206 7.47 -2.04 6.72
C PHE A 206 6.09 -1.55 7.18
N PRO A 207 5.44 -2.14 8.20
CA PRO A 207 4.15 -1.64 8.66
C PRO A 207 4.25 -0.27 9.34
N ALA A 208 5.36 0.11 9.95
CA ALA A 208 5.50 1.41 10.60
C ALA A 208 5.31 2.57 9.62
N LEU A 209 5.90 2.46 8.42
CA LEU A 209 5.72 3.46 7.35
C LEU A 209 4.27 3.49 6.84
N GLY A 210 3.69 2.32 6.59
CA GLY A 210 2.32 2.23 6.12
C GLY A 210 1.29 2.68 7.16
N ILE A 211 1.48 2.36 8.44
CA ILE A 211 0.60 2.77 9.54
C ILE A 211 0.58 4.29 9.72
N LEU A 212 1.72 4.95 9.57
CA LEU A 212 1.80 6.41 9.62
C LEU A 212 0.84 7.07 8.63
N MET A 213 0.73 6.53 7.43
CA MET A 213 -0.18 7.02 6.40
C MET A 213 -1.62 6.54 6.62
N LEU A 214 -1.78 5.28 7.01
CA LEU A 214 -3.06 4.58 7.10
C LEU A 214 -3.93 5.07 8.25
N VAL A 215 -3.35 5.36 9.42
CA VAL A 215 -4.11 5.71 10.64
C VAL A 215 -5.01 6.93 10.44
N PRO A 216 -4.56 8.07 9.90
CA PRO A 216 -5.46 9.20 9.62
C PRO A 216 -6.56 8.86 8.61
N PHE A 217 -6.22 8.08 7.58
CA PHE A 217 -7.18 7.64 6.58
C PHE A 217 -8.29 6.78 7.20
N LEU A 218 -7.92 5.77 7.98
CA LEU A 218 -8.87 4.89 8.66
C LEU A 218 -9.71 5.65 9.71
N ALA A 219 -9.10 6.56 10.46
CA ALA A 219 -9.84 7.42 11.39
C ALA A 219 -10.88 8.28 10.64
N GLY A 220 -10.53 8.75 9.44
CA GLY A 220 -11.46 9.50 8.59
C GLY A 220 -12.67 8.68 8.13
N ILE A 221 -12.45 7.49 7.57
CA ILE A 221 -13.54 6.63 7.06
C ILE A 221 -14.28 5.90 8.18
N GLY A 222 -13.63 5.66 9.31
CA GLY A 222 -14.20 4.98 10.48
C GLY A 222 -15.49 5.63 11.00
N ARG A 223 -15.67 6.93 10.79
CA ARG A 223 -16.91 7.66 11.10
C ARG A 223 -18.17 7.05 10.49
N ASN A 224 -18.03 6.33 9.37
CA ASN A 224 -19.12 5.70 8.65
C ASN A 224 -19.47 4.30 9.20
N ALA A 225 -18.70 3.76 10.13
CA ALA A 225 -18.99 2.48 10.78
C ALA A 225 -20.20 2.61 11.72
N LYS A 226 -21.10 1.64 11.68
CA LYS A 226 -22.33 1.61 12.50
C LYS A 226 -22.02 1.36 13.98
N ASN A 227 -21.09 0.46 14.26
CA ASN A 227 -20.71 0.06 15.62
C ASN A 227 -19.21 -0.32 15.68
N ASP A 228 -18.67 -0.48 16.89
CA ASP A 228 -17.24 -0.79 17.13
C ASP A 228 -16.85 -2.15 16.58
N THR A 229 -17.76 -3.11 16.56
CA THR A 229 -17.52 -4.45 16.02
C THR A 229 -17.34 -4.38 14.50
N GLU A 230 -18.21 -3.63 13.79
CA GLU A 230 -18.11 -3.42 12.34
C GLU A 230 -16.79 -2.74 12.00
N ALA A 231 -16.39 -1.71 12.76
CA ALA A 231 -15.11 -1.02 12.59
C ALA A 231 -13.92 -1.98 12.79
N ALA A 232 -13.90 -2.71 13.92
CA ALA A 232 -12.80 -3.63 14.23
C ALA A 232 -12.69 -4.78 13.24
N VAL A 233 -13.81 -5.42 12.88
CA VAL A 233 -13.85 -6.51 11.88
C VAL A 233 -13.36 -6.02 10.53
N SER A 234 -13.76 -4.81 10.10
CA SER A 234 -13.30 -4.22 8.85
C SER A 234 -11.79 -3.97 8.84
N GLY A 235 -11.23 -3.47 9.95
CA GLY A 235 -9.80 -3.23 10.08
C GLY A 235 -8.98 -4.51 10.02
N VAL A 236 -9.38 -5.53 10.78
CA VAL A 236 -8.72 -6.83 10.79
C VAL A 236 -8.81 -7.51 9.42
N ALA A 237 -10.01 -7.55 8.82
CA ALA A 237 -10.19 -8.18 7.51
C ALA A 237 -9.42 -7.45 6.40
N GLY A 238 -9.36 -6.10 6.46
CA GLY A 238 -8.56 -5.30 5.53
C GLY A 238 -7.05 -5.57 5.67
N ALA A 239 -6.57 -5.70 6.91
CA ALA A 239 -5.19 -6.05 7.20
C ALA A 239 -4.83 -7.44 6.66
N ILE A 240 -5.69 -8.44 6.89
CA ILE A 240 -5.51 -9.80 6.37
C ILE A 240 -5.47 -9.77 4.83
N ALA A 241 -6.40 -9.10 4.19
CA ALA A 241 -6.45 -9.00 2.72
C ALA A 241 -5.19 -8.34 2.15
N PHE A 242 -4.73 -7.25 2.76
CA PHE A 242 -3.51 -6.54 2.32
C PHE A 242 -2.26 -7.39 2.50
N VAL A 243 -2.05 -7.97 3.69
CA VAL A 243 -0.85 -8.77 3.98
C VAL A 243 -0.84 -10.07 3.16
N ALA A 244 -2.01 -10.67 2.89
CA ALA A 244 -2.11 -11.79 1.95
C ALA A 244 -1.68 -11.39 0.53
N ALA A 245 -2.05 -10.20 0.07
CA ALA A 245 -1.60 -9.68 -1.21
C ALA A 245 -0.08 -9.47 -1.24
N VAL A 246 0.49 -8.87 -0.18
CA VAL A 246 1.94 -8.72 -0.02
C VAL A 246 2.63 -10.07 -0.03
N ALA A 247 2.09 -11.08 0.67
CA ALA A 247 2.64 -12.43 0.71
C ALA A 247 2.69 -13.08 -0.69
N ILE A 248 1.60 -13.00 -1.45
CA ILE A 248 1.54 -13.56 -2.81
C ILE A 248 2.62 -12.94 -3.70
N VAL A 249 2.78 -11.61 -3.66
CA VAL A 249 3.82 -10.92 -4.43
C VAL A 249 5.22 -11.28 -3.93
N ALA A 250 5.44 -11.27 -2.62
CA ALA A 250 6.75 -11.58 -2.02
C ALA A 250 7.20 -13.00 -2.33
N PHE A 251 6.33 -13.99 -2.22
CA PHE A 251 6.66 -15.38 -2.56
C PHE A 251 6.76 -15.60 -4.07
N GLY A 252 6.01 -14.88 -4.90
CA GLY A 252 6.16 -14.90 -6.35
C GLY A 252 7.53 -14.38 -6.81
N LEU A 253 8.02 -13.33 -6.17
CA LEU A 253 9.36 -12.80 -6.41
C LEU A 253 10.46 -13.70 -5.82
N LEU A 254 10.22 -14.26 -4.63
CA LEU A 254 11.15 -15.19 -4.01
C LEU A 254 11.38 -16.44 -4.86
N ALA A 255 10.31 -16.97 -5.45
CA ALA A 255 10.38 -18.11 -6.37
C ALA A 255 11.32 -17.87 -7.57
N ASN A 256 11.49 -16.62 -7.98
CA ASN A 256 12.28 -16.21 -9.13
C ASN A 256 13.43 -15.27 -8.73
N ILE A 257 13.91 -15.34 -7.49
CA ILE A 257 14.82 -14.33 -6.93
C ILE A 257 16.13 -14.20 -7.70
N GLY A 258 16.64 -15.29 -8.25
CA GLY A 258 17.86 -15.29 -9.05
C GLY A 258 17.78 -14.46 -10.33
N ASP A 259 16.58 -14.27 -10.88
CA ASP A 259 16.36 -13.55 -12.13
C ASP A 259 15.87 -12.11 -11.92
N VAL A 260 15.27 -11.83 -10.74
CA VAL A 260 14.62 -10.54 -10.48
C VAL A 260 15.39 -9.61 -9.53
N TYR A 261 16.44 -10.10 -8.85
CA TYR A 261 17.13 -9.37 -7.78
C TYR A 261 17.75 -8.05 -8.22
N ASP A 262 18.19 -7.94 -9.48
CA ASP A 262 18.84 -6.77 -10.08
C ASP A 262 17.87 -5.86 -10.87
N LYS A 263 16.61 -6.26 -11.02
CA LYS A 263 15.61 -5.52 -11.78
C LYS A 263 15.06 -4.32 -11.00
N GLN A 264 14.85 -3.20 -11.68
CA GLN A 264 14.18 -2.03 -11.10
C GLN A 264 12.68 -2.28 -10.89
N ILE A 265 12.08 -3.16 -11.71
CA ILE A 265 10.68 -3.54 -11.63
C ILE A 265 10.55 -5.07 -11.67
N PRO A 266 10.82 -5.75 -10.53
CA PRO A 266 10.82 -7.21 -10.46
C PRO A 266 9.53 -7.85 -10.98
N MET A 267 8.38 -7.26 -10.68
CA MET A 267 7.07 -7.75 -11.13
C MET A 267 6.89 -7.65 -12.66
N LEU A 268 7.54 -6.68 -13.32
CA LEU A 268 7.50 -6.58 -14.78
C LEU A 268 8.20 -7.77 -15.42
N TRP A 269 9.37 -8.18 -14.89
CA TRP A 269 10.06 -9.38 -15.37
C TRP A 269 9.15 -10.61 -15.27
N VAL A 270 8.54 -10.84 -14.11
CA VAL A 270 7.60 -11.95 -13.92
C VAL A 270 6.43 -11.87 -14.91
N ALA A 271 5.85 -10.67 -15.09
CA ALA A 271 4.77 -10.48 -16.05
C ALA A 271 5.19 -10.83 -17.48
N GLN A 272 6.40 -10.47 -17.90
CA GLN A 272 6.93 -10.74 -19.23
C GLN A 272 7.08 -12.24 -19.52
N GLN A 273 7.28 -13.07 -18.48
CA GLN A 273 7.38 -14.53 -18.63
C GLN A 273 6.01 -15.22 -18.82
N MET A 274 4.88 -14.54 -18.57
CA MET A 274 3.56 -15.17 -18.59
C MET A 274 3.10 -15.50 -20.03
N PHE A 275 3.11 -14.51 -20.90
CA PHE A 275 2.75 -14.64 -22.33
C PHE A 275 3.23 -13.44 -23.14
N ALA A 276 3.29 -13.60 -24.48
CA ALA A 276 3.69 -12.50 -25.36
C ALA A 276 2.76 -11.29 -25.22
N GLY A 277 3.33 -10.12 -24.90
CA GLY A 277 2.59 -8.86 -24.69
C GLY A 277 2.13 -8.59 -23.27
N SER A 278 2.25 -9.54 -22.34
CA SER A 278 1.89 -9.34 -20.93
C SER A 278 2.68 -8.19 -20.27
N GLY A 279 3.93 -8.00 -20.64
CA GLY A 279 4.76 -6.89 -20.17
C GLY A 279 4.19 -5.51 -20.55
N VAL A 280 3.62 -5.35 -21.74
CA VAL A 280 2.97 -4.10 -22.16
C VAL A 280 1.76 -3.80 -21.27
N ILE A 281 0.88 -4.81 -21.11
CA ILE A 281 -0.31 -4.70 -20.26
C ILE A 281 0.09 -4.33 -18.85
N PHE A 282 1.10 -5.02 -18.31
CA PHE A 282 1.61 -4.75 -16.98
C PHE A 282 2.14 -3.33 -16.84
N THR A 283 2.94 -2.85 -17.80
CA THR A 283 3.51 -1.49 -17.78
C THR A 283 2.43 -0.41 -17.81
N VAL A 284 1.39 -0.57 -18.62
CA VAL A 284 0.26 0.37 -18.67
C VAL A 284 -0.49 0.41 -17.33
N VAL A 285 -0.79 -0.75 -16.75
CA VAL A 285 -1.49 -0.84 -15.45
C VAL A 285 -0.59 -0.37 -14.31
N LEU A 286 0.71 -0.67 -14.36
CA LEU A 286 1.69 -0.16 -13.40
C LEU A 286 1.76 1.38 -13.43
N PHE A 287 1.84 1.98 -14.63
CA PHE A 287 1.87 3.43 -14.78
C PHE A 287 0.58 4.07 -14.23
N ALA A 288 -0.59 3.44 -14.49
CA ALA A 288 -1.85 3.84 -13.88
C ALA A 288 -1.83 3.68 -12.35
N GLY A 289 -1.20 2.64 -11.83
CA GLY A 289 -1.02 2.40 -10.40
C GLY A 289 -0.16 3.46 -9.72
N ILE A 290 0.95 3.80 -10.33
CA ILE A 290 1.81 4.90 -9.87
C ILE A 290 1.02 6.22 -9.85
N TYR A 291 0.26 6.49 -10.90
CA TYR A 291 -0.58 7.67 -11.00
C TYR A 291 -1.63 7.75 -9.88
N THR A 292 -2.34 6.66 -9.59
CA THR A 292 -3.37 6.65 -8.53
C THR A 292 -2.82 6.90 -7.13
N THR A 293 -1.52 6.68 -6.91
CA THR A 293 -0.82 6.97 -5.65
C THR A 293 -0.18 8.36 -5.67
N ALA A 294 0.42 8.75 -6.78
CA ALA A 294 1.10 10.05 -6.93
C ALA A 294 0.14 11.22 -6.77
N VAL A 295 -1.08 11.12 -7.34
CA VAL A 295 -2.07 12.21 -7.30
C VAL A 295 -2.55 12.53 -5.88
N PRO A 296 -2.99 11.56 -5.04
CA PRO A 296 -3.34 11.84 -3.65
C PRO A 296 -2.18 12.37 -2.81
N LEU A 297 -0.96 11.85 -3.01
CA LEU A 297 0.22 12.33 -2.28
C LEU A 297 0.51 13.81 -2.59
N LEU A 298 0.45 14.18 -3.86
CA LEU A 298 0.62 15.56 -4.29
C LEU A 298 -0.50 16.45 -3.74
N TRP A 299 -1.77 15.99 -3.82
CA TRP A 299 -2.91 16.73 -3.32
C TRP A 299 -2.81 17.02 -1.81
N VAL A 300 -2.45 16.03 -1.00
CA VAL A 300 -2.24 16.22 0.44
C VAL A 300 -1.10 17.19 0.73
N ALA A 301 -0.01 17.13 -0.04
CA ALA A 301 1.11 18.04 0.13
C ALA A 301 0.72 19.50 -0.17
N ILE A 302 -0.05 19.75 -1.25
CA ILE A 302 -0.46 21.09 -1.67
C ILE A 302 -1.54 21.67 -0.75
N ASN A 303 -2.58 20.91 -0.40
CA ASN A 303 -3.69 21.38 0.43
C ASN A 303 -3.33 21.75 1.89
N ARG A 304 -2.13 21.44 2.30
CA ARG A 304 -1.61 21.91 3.58
C ARG A 304 -0.95 23.28 3.48
N VAL A 305 -0.49 23.65 2.28
CA VAL A 305 0.10 24.97 1.99
C VAL A 305 -1.00 26.01 1.76
N GLU A 306 -2.08 25.61 1.10
CA GLU A 306 -3.30 26.40 0.92
C GLU A 306 -4.51 25.53 1.28
N PRO A 307 -5.10 25.67 2.50
CA PRO A 307 -6.36 25.02 2.82
C PRO A 307 -7.43 25.50 1.85
N GLU A 308 -8.11 24.58 1.15
CA GLU A 308 -9.33 24.96 0.44
C GLU A 308 -10.29 25.61 1.42
N ASP A 309 -10.63 26.87 1.22
CA ASP A 309 -11.71 27.54 1.92
C ASP A 309 -12.99 26.76 1.61
N THR A 310 -13.43 25.96 2.59
CA THR A 310 -14.76 25.37 2.57
C THR A 310 -15.76 26.46 2.88
N SER A 311 -16.11 27.24 1.85
CA SER A 311 -17.30 28.09 1.83
C SER A 311 -18.56 27.25 1.63
#